data_8cff9e152bb7d8daa56e38bbfee58bfb
#
_entry.id   8cff9e152bb7d8daa56e38bbfee58bfb
#
_cell.length_a   1.000
_cell.length_b   1.000
_cell.length_c   1.000
_cell.angle_alpha   90.00
_cell.angle_beta   90.00
_cell.angle_gamma   90.00
#
_symmetry.space_group_name_H-M   'P 1'
#
loop_
_entity.id
_entity.type
_entity.pdbx_description
1 polymer ?
#
loop_
_entity_poly.entity_id
_entity_poly.type
_entity_poly.pdbx_seq_one_letter_code
_entity_poly.pdbx_strand_id
1 'polypeptide(L)'
;MADLEIKDAQLIFSAVWTDLIEKYGRDNLKFPREFIWLGGAPGAGKGTNTPFIAKARDITAPPVIISSLLTTPQAVAMKNSGQMVGDREVIGLLLQELLDPQYQDGVIVDGFPRTKVQVECLKLFYYAMLELQSEHRGRKPMFRIALLFVTEEVSVKRQLFRGEQIREHNRQVRESGIGELLEERVTDLDPALCRKRYQAFKDTNFDALQSLRKIFHFHFIDAEGDLAEVQRNILREFTYQSTLELSPEVFDLIQNIPVATQLGLHARQELVSRLEQYEESHLDKFRQVVKLIEAKIIPVVKAHAMSGHAQINSEEELLDDPLALRMVIDVLWERGFHVTVDIHRIEIPARINPDTWEIICRMKKVYRIEVWYPPSVIRRGH
;
A
#
# COMPACT_ATOMS: atom_id res chain seq x y z
N MET A 1 -34.67 -4.30 4.13
CA MET A 1 -33.84 -4.90 3.04
C MET A 1 -32.51 -5.42 3.57
N ALA A 2 -31.70 -4.66 4.32
CA ALA A 2 -30.41 -5.15 4.85
C ALA A 2 -30.51 -6.45 5.68
N ASP A 3 -31.55 -6.62 6.48
CA ASP A 3 -31.76 -7.85 7.27
C ASP A 3 -32.05 -9.11 6.42
N LEU A 4 -32.67 -8.97 5.25
CA LEU A 4 -32.90 -10.09 4.36
C LEU A 4 -31.60 -10.54 3.67
N GLU A 5 -30.80 -9.62 3.20
CA GLU A 5 -29.50 -9.89 2.55
C GLU A 5 -28.55 -10.62 3.53
N ILE A 6 -28.54 -10.23 4.82
CA ILE A 6 -27.74 -10.89 5.85
C ILE A 6 -28.26 -12.32 6.12
N LYS A 7 -29.58 -12.53 6.22
CA LYS A 7 -30.17 -13.85 6.41
C LYS A 7 -29.87 -14.77 5.24
N ASP A 8 -30.04 -14.27 4.00
CA ASP A 8 -29.74 -15.04 2.80
C ASP A 8 -28.26 -15.43 2.75
N ALA A 9 -27.33 -14.51 3.11
CA ALA A 9 -25.91 -14.79 3.18
C ALA A 9 -25.59 -15.89 4.22
N GLN A 10 -26.20 -15.84 5.40
CA GLN A 10 -26.04 -16.85 6.44
C GLN A 10 -26.50 -18.24 5.98
N LEU A 11 -27.66 -18.31 5.34
CA LEU A 11 -28.22 -19.57 4.83
C LEU A 11 -27.32 -20.15 3.72
N ILE A 12 -26.94 -19.33 2.77
CA ILE A 12 -26.07 -19.72 1.65
C ILE A 12 -24.71 -20.19 2.16
N PHE A 13 -24.07 -19.38 3.00
CA PHE A 13 -22.74 -19.70 3.52
C PHE A 13 -22.77 -20.98 4.36
N SER A 14 -23.73 -21.13 5.28
CA SER A 14 -23.87 -22.32 6.11
C SER A 14 -24.05 -23.59 5.28
N ALA A 15 -24.91 -23.53 4.25
CA ALA A 15 -25.10 -24.67 3.36
C ALA A 15 -23.80 -25.03 2.61
N VAL A 16 -23.15 -24.07 1.98
CA VAL A 16 -21.88 -24.30 1.26
C VAL A 16 -20.80 -24.80 2.20
N TRP A 17 -20.68 -24.22 3.39
CA TRP A 17 -19.67 -24.62 4.38
C TRP A 17 -19.89 -26.05 4.87
N THR A 18 -21.12 -26.44 5.12
CA THR A 18 -21.50 -27.82 5.49
C THR A 18 -21.17 -28.79 4.36
N ASP A 19 -21.54 -28.46 3.11
CA ASP A 19 -21.22 -29.28 1.93
C ASP A 19 -19.69 -29.49 1.79
N LEU A 20 -18.86 -28.48 2.07
CA LEU A 20 -17.40 -28.59 2.05
C LEU A 20 -16.87 -29.49 3.18
N ILE A 21 -17.38 -29.33 4.41
CA ILE A 21 -16.99 -30.17 5.54
C ILE A 21 -17.36 -31.64 5.28
N GLU A 22 -18.54 -31.90 4.76
CA GLU A 22 -18.99 -33.25 4.43
C GLU A 22 -18.14 -33.88 3.33
N LYS A 23 -17.75 -33.09 2.31
CA LYS A 23 -17.00 -33.58 1.17
C LYS A 23 -15.52 -33.82 1.47
N TYR A 24 -14.87 -32.91 2.21
CA TYR A 24 -13.43 -32.92 2.39
C TYR A 24 -12.98 -33.26 3.82
N GLY A 25 -13.88 -33.17 4.81
CA GLY A 25 -13.55 -33.23 6.23
C GLY A 25 -13.01 -31.91 6.77
N ARG A 26 -13.42 -31.52 7.98
CA ARG A 26 -13.07 -30.24 8.61
C ARG A 26 -11.55 -30.03 8.70
N ASP A 27 -10.78 -31.04 9.10
CA ASP A 27 -9.34 -30.96 9.29
C ASP A 27 -8.56 -30.80 7.97
N ASN A 28 -9.18 -31.12 6.86
CA ASN A 28 -8.60 -31.02 5.53
C ASN A 28 -8.94 -29.70 4.83
N LEU A 29 -9.74 -28.82 5.45
CA LEU A 29 -10.04 -27.51 4.91
C LEU A 29 -8.85 -26.56 5.11
N LYS A 30 -7.92 -26.58 4.15
CA LYS A 30 -6.72 -25.74 4.15
C LYS A 30 -6.87 -24.63 3.11
N PHE A 31 -7.04 -23.43 3.57
CA PHE A 31 -7.20 -22.24 2.74
C PHE A 31 -5.91 -21.41 2.66
N PRO A 32 -5.78 -20.54 1.66
CA PRO A 32 -4.65 -19.62 1.52
C PRO A 32 -4.40 -18.77 2.77
N ARG A 33 -3.14 -18.40 2.98
CA ARG A 33 -2.76 -17.50 4.08
C ARG A 33 -3.11 -16.05 3.80
N GLU A 34 -2.95 -15.61 2.56
CA GLU A 34 -3.24 -14.26 2.12
C GLU A 34 -4.21 -14.27 0.94
N PHE A 35 -5.21 -13.40 1.02
CA PHE A 35 -6.20 -13.19 -0.02
C PHE A 35 -6.18 -11.74 -0.46
N ILE A 36 -6.05 -11.52 -1.76
CA ILE A 36 -6.25 -10.21 -2.36
C ILE A 36 -7.55 -10.24 -3.17
N TRP A 37 -8.58 -9.66 -2.61
CA TRP A 37 -9.89 -9.51 -3.27
C TRP A 37 -9.83 -8.29 -4.18
N LEU A 38 -9.56 -8.53 -5.47
CA LEU A 38 -9.34 -7.47 -6.45
C LEU A 38 -10.68 -6.99 -7.02
N GLY A 39 -11.07 -5.80 -6.60
CA GLY A 39 -12.26 -5.09 -7.06
C GLY A 39 -11.93 -3.95 -8.02
N GLY A 40 -12.97 -3.42 -8.65
CA GLY A 40 -12.85 -2.24 -9.50
C GLY A 40 -13.84 -2.27 -10.66
N ALA A 41 -14.17 -1.08 -11.16
CA ALA A 41 -15.09 -0.91 -12.27
C ALA A 41 -14.63 -1.67 -13.54
N PRO A 42 -15.53 -1.94 -14.48
CA PRO A 42 -15.12 -2.34 -15.82
C PRO A 42 -14.11 -1.33 -16.39
N GLY A 43 -13.04 -1.79 -17.02
CA GLY A 43 -11.99 -0.89 -17.54
C GLY A 43 -11.01 -0.31 -16.50
N ALA A 44 -11.13 -0.66 -15.21
CA ALA A 44 -10.20 -0.20 -14.17
C ALA A 44 -8.78 -0.80 -14.26
N GLY A 45 -8.54 -1.72 -15.19
CA GLY A 45 -7.21 -2.30 -15.39
C GLY A 45 -6.86 -3.45 -14.43
N LYS A 46 -7.86 -4.14 -13.85
CA LYS A 46 -7.64 -5.30 -12.97
C LYS A 46 -6.70 -6.34 -13.61
N GLY A 47 -7.09 -6.92 -14.73
CA GLY A 47 -6.29 -7.95 -15.39
C GLY A 47 -4.88 -7.49 -15.79
N THR A 48 -4.72 -6.22 -16.16
CA THR A 48 -3.41 -5.62 -16.50
C THR A 48 -2.50 -5.53 -15.29
N ASN A 49 -3.04 -5.22 -14.12
CA ASN A 49 -2.27 -5.03 -12.89
C ASN A 49 -2.16 -6.29 -12.03
N THR A 50 -2.95 -7.34 -12.28
CA THR A 50 -2.90 -8.60 -11.51
C THR A 50 -1.50 -9.22 -11.46
N PRO A 51 -0.74 -9.36 -12.57
CA PRO A 51 0.63 -9.91 -12.51
C PRO A 51 1.59 -9.04 -11.68
N PHE A 52 1.40 -7.73 -11.72
CA PHE A 52 2.20 -6.79 -10.93
C PHE A 52 1.89 -6.90 -9.43
N ILE A 53 0.60 -6.99 -9.05
CA ILE A 53 0.16 -7.19 -7.67
C ILE A 53 0.70 -8.53 -7.15
N ALA A 54 0.59 -9.61 -7.93
CA ALA A 54 1.12 -10.93 -7.58
C ALA A 54 2.62 -10.87 -7.27
N LYS A 55 3.40 -10.24 -8.16
CA LYS A 55 4.84 -10.05 -7.95
C LYS A 55 5.16 -9.20 -6.72
N ALA A 56 4.40 -8.13 -6.46
CA ALA A 56 4.60 -7.25 -5.31
C ALA A 56 4.32 -7.93 -3.95
N ARG A 57 3.57 -9.04 -3.97
CA ARG A 57 3.21 -9.83 -2.78
C ARG A 57 3.79 -11.23 -2.78
N ASP A 58 4.72 -11.55 -3.68
CA ASP A 58 5.33 -12.87 -3.84
C ASP A 58 4.30 -14.01 -4.01
N ILE A 59 3.13 -13.70 -4.61
CA ILE A 59 2.10 -14.67 -4.93
C ILE A 59 2.44 -15.31 -6.28
N THR A 60 2.74 -16.60 -6.27
CA THR A 60 3.13 -17.37 -7.48
C THR A 60 1.95 -18.08 -8.13
N ALA A 61 0.87 -18.31 -7.40
CA ALA A 61 -0.33 -18.96 -7.89
C ALA A 61 -1.06 -18.08 -8.95
N PRO A 62 -1.69 -18.69 -9.93
CA PRO A 62 -2.52 -17.96 -10.89
C PRO A 62 -3.71 -17.29 -10.19
N PRO A 63 -4.21 -16.16 -10.70
CA PRO A 63 -5.37 -15.51 -10.12
C PRO A 63 -6.63 -16.36 -10.31
N VAL A 64 -7.48 -16.43 -9.29
CA VAL A 64 -8.82 -17.01 -9.41
C VAL A 64 -9.74 -15.98 -10.03
N ILE A 65 -10.18 -16.24 -11.25
CA ILE A 65 -11.11 -15.36 -11.98
C ILE A 65 -12.50 -15.97 -11.91
N ILE A 66 -13.43 -15.32 -11.21
CA ILE A 66 -14.77 -15.88 -10.98
C ILE A 66 -15.48 -16.23 -12.29
N SER A 67 -15.38 -15.41 -13.32
CA SER A 67 -16.03 -15.69 -14.60
C SER A 67 -15.50 -16.94 -15.30
N SER A 68 -14.31 -17.40 -14.98
CA SER A 68 -13.72 -18.64 -15.52
C SER A 68 -14.17 -19.88 -14.76
N LEU A 69 -14.58 -19.75 -13.51
CA LEU A 69 -15.15 -20.85 -12.72
C LEU A 69 -16.60 -21.19 -13.14
N LEU A 70 -17.29 -20.24 -13.75
CA LEU A 70 -18.69 -20.40 -14.16
C LEU A 70 -18.79 -21.13 -15.50
N THR A 71 -18.54 -22.43 -15.49
CA THR A 71 -18.49 -23.29 -16.69
C THR A 71 -19.77 -24.10 -16.89
N THR A 72 -20.71 -24.11 -15.93
CA THR A 72 -21.97 -24.83 -16.08
C THR A 72 -22.77 -24.24 -17.26
N PRO A 73 -23.54 -25.06 -18.03
CA PRO A 73 -24.35 -24.57 -19.15
C PRO A 73 -25.33 -23.46 -18.75
N GLN A 74 -25.89 -23.54 -17.54
CA GLN A 74 -26.76 -22.51 -16.99
C GLN A 74 -26.01 -21.22 -16.68
N ALA A 75 -24.87 -21.30 -15.99
CA ALA A 75 -24.05 -20.14 -15.67
C ALA A 75 -23.53 -19.44 -16.94
N VAL A 76 -23.13 -20.21 -17.96
CA VAL A 76 -22.73 -19.68 -19.26
C VAL A 76 -23.88 -18.97 -19.97
N ALA A 77 -25.08 -19.54 -19.95
CA ALA A 77 -26.27 -18.91 -20.54
C ALA A 77 -26.64 -17.61 -19.84
N MET A 78 -26.58 -17.56 -18.49
CA MET A 78 -26.83 -16.36 -17.69
C MET A 78 -25.75 -15.29 -17.95
N LYS A 79 -24.48 -15.68 -17.99
CA LYS A 79 -23.35 -14.77 -18.32
C LYS A 79 -23.55 -14.14 -19.71
N ASN A 80 -23.93 -14.93 -20.72
CA ASN A 80 -24.12 -14.47 -22.09
C ASN A 80 -25.35 -13.55 -22.24
N SER A 81 -26.37 -13.74 -21.42
CA SER A 81 -27.56 -12.86 -21.35
C SER A 81 -27.33 -11.61 -20.49
N GLY A 82 -26.15 -11.45 -19.87
CA GLY A 82 -25.84 -10.35 -18.95
C GLY A 82 -26.50 -10.46 -17.59
N GLN A 83 -27.07 -11.61 -17.25
CA GLN A 83 -27.65 -11.91 -15.94
C GLN A 83 -26.57 -12.35 -14.96
N MET A 84 -26.80 -12.13 -13.67
CA MET A 84 -25.89 -12.59 -12.62
C MET A 84 -26.21 -14.05 -12.25
N VAL A 85 -25.16 -14.88 -12.14
CA VAL A 85 -25.25 -16.24 -11.62
C VAL A 85 -25.58 -16.20 -10.13
N GLY A 86 -26.32 -17.18 -9.63
CA GLY A 86 -26.76 -17.24 -8.25
C GLY A 86 -25.59 -17.23 -7.23
N ASP A 87 -25.75 -16.49 -6.15
CA ASP A 87 -24.69 -16.31 -5.13
C ASP A 87 -24.21 -17.64 -4.55
N ARG A 88 -25.10 -18.62 -4.31
CA ARG A 88 -24.73 -19.94 -3.79
C ARG A 88 -23.76 -20.68 -4.72
N GLU A 89 -24.01 -20.66 -6.02
CA GLU A 89 -23.15 -21.33 -7.01
C GLU A 89 -21.78 -20.66 -7.06
N VAL A 90 -21.75 -19.32 -7.11
CA VAL A 90 -20.48 -18.55 -7.12
C VAL A 90 -19.66 -18.84 -5.88
N ILE A 91 -20.26 -18.80 -4.68
CA ILE A 91 -19.56 -19.01 -3.41
C ILE A 91 -19.09 -20.46 -3.30
N GLY A 92 -19.91 -21.43 -3.69
CA GLY A 92 -19.55 -22.85 -3.66
C GLY A 92 -18.36 -23.17 -4.55
N LEU A 93 -18.34 -22.69 -5.80
CA LEU A 93 -17.25 -22.86 -6.73
C LEU A 93 -15.97 -22.15 -6.24
N LEU A 94 -16.09 -20.93 -5.75
CA LEU A 94 -14.96 -20.16 -5.24
C LEU A 94 -14.31 -20.86 -4.04
N LEU A 95 -15.07 -21.22 -3.01
CA LEU A 95 -14.50 -21.84 -1.82
C LEU A 95 -13.91 -23.22 -2.12
N GLN A 96 -14.48 -23.97 -3.07
CA GLN A 96 -13.90 -25.23 -3.52
C GLN A 96 -12.58 -25.01 -4.26
N GLU A 97 -12.49 -24.02 -5.15
CA GLU A 97 -11.25 -23.67 -5.86
C GLU A 97 -10.14 -23.27 -4.91
N LEU A 98 -10.47 -22.48 -3.89
CA LEU A 98 -9.50 -22.00 -2.88
C LEU A 98 -8.89 -23.11 -2.01
N LEU A 99 -9.40 -24.34 -2.05
CA LEU A 99 -8.80 -25.50 -1.36
C LEU A 99 -7.65 -26.13 -2.14
N ASP A 100 -7.42 -25.72 -3.39
CA ASP A 100 -6.29 -26.25 -4.16
C ASP A 100 -4.96 -25.87 -3.50
N PRO A 101 -4.04 -26.84 -3.30
CA PRO A 101 -2.75 -26.60 -2.67
C PRO A 101 -1.88 -25.52 -3.32
N GLN A 102 -2.07 -25.24 -4.62
CA GLN A 102 -1.33 -24.18 -5.31
C GLN A 102 -1.54 -22.80 -4.72
N TYR A 103 -2.65 -22.56 -4.01
CA TYR A 103 -2.99 -21.25 -3.43
C TYR A 103 -2.54 -21.05 -1.98
N GLN A 104 -1.86 -22.02 -1.36
CA GLN A 104 -1.56 -21.99 0.07
C GLN A 104 -0.77 -20.75 0.54
N ASP A 105 0.16 -20.25 -0.28
CA ASP A 105 0.98 -19.08 0.07
C ASP A 105 0.25 -17.76 -0.16
N GLY A 106 -0.75 -17.74 -1.01
CA GLY A 106 -1.58 -16.57 -1.28
C GLY A 106 -2.33 -16.67 -2.60
N VAL A 107 -3.40 -15.90 -2.72
CA VAL A 107 -4.26 -15.87 -3.90
C VAL A 107 -4.78 -14.47 -4.22
N ILE A 108 -4.87 -14.16 -5.51
CA ILE A 108 -5.61 -13.00 -6.01
C ILE A 108 -6.95 -13.50 -6.56
N VAL A 109 -8.06 -12.95 -6.06
CA VAL A 109 -9.40 -13.28 -6.55
C VAL A 109 -9.96 -12.07 -7.30
N ASP A 110 -10.13 -12.21 -8.63
CA ASP A 110 -10.70 -11.16 -9.48
C ASP A 110 -12.19 -11.40 -9.72
N GLY A 111 -12.96 -10.39 -9.42
CA GLY A 111 -14.38 -10.35 -9.71
C GLY A 111 -15.30 -10.91 -8.60
N PHE A 112 -14.81 -10.93 -7.36
CA PHE A 112 -15.59 -11.23 -6.16
C PHE A 112 -15.19 -10.27 -5.03
N PRO A 113 -16.11 -9.85 -4.14
CA PRO A 113 -17.57 -10.02 -4.24
C PRO A 113 -18.23 -9.05 -5.24
N ARG A 114 -19.42 -9.41 -5.76
CA ARG A 114 -20.21 -8.58 -6.69
C ARG A 114 -21.61 -8.23 -6.18
N THR A 115 -22.07 -8.87 -5.14
CA THR A 115 -23.37 -8.61 -4.51
C THR A 115 -23.19 -8.35 -3.03
N LYS A 116 -24.20 -7.74 -2.41
CA LYS A 116 -24.20 -7.54 -0.95
C LYS A 116 -24.21 -8.87 -0.20
N VAL A 117 -24.93 -9.88 -0.73
CA VAL A 117 -24.92 -11.24 -0.18
C VAL A 117 -23.51 -11.83 -0.21
N GLN A 118 -22.80 -11.71 -1.32
CA GLN A 118 -21.42 -12.17 -1.42
C GLN A 118 -20.48 -11.43 -0.46
N VAL A 119 -20.70 -10.13 -0.22
CA VAL A 119 -19.93 -9.36 0.77
C VAL A 119 -20.14 -9.92 2.18
N GLU A 120 -21.40 -10.22 2.55
CA GLU A 120 -21.68 -10.82 3.85
C GLU A 120 -21.13 -12.25 3.96
N CYS A 121 -21.21 -13.05 2.89
CA CYS A 121 -20.56 -14.38 2.85
C CYS A 121 -19.05 -14.30 2.99
N LEU A 122 -18.38 -13.26 2.44
CA LEU A 122 -16.95 -13.03 2.62
C LEU A 122 -16.58 -12.80 4.09
N LYS A 123 -17.40 -12.04 4.83
CA LYS A 123 -17.22 -11.83 6.27
C LYS A 123 -17.40 -13.15 7.04
N LEU A 124 -18.42 -13.92 6.72
CA LEU A 124 -18.65 -15.23 7.33
C LEU A 124 -17.51 -16.20 7.05
N PHE A 125 -16.98 -16.22 5.83
CA PHE A 125 -15.81 -17.02 5.47
C PHE A 125 -14.59 -16.65 6.30
N TYR A 126 -14.33 -15.37 6.50
CA TYR A 126 -13.23 -14.91 7.36
C TYR A 126 -13.36 -15.42 8.79
N TYR A 127 -14.56 -15.32 9.38
CA TYR A 127 -14.78 -15.82 10.74
C TYR A 127 -14.65 -17.34 10.83
N ALA A 128 -15.16 -18.08 9.85
CA ALA A 128 -15.00 -19.53 9.79
C ALA A 128 -13.51 -19.95 9.69
N MET A 129 -12.71 -19.19 8.93
CA MET A 129 -11.26 -19.41 8.88
C MET A 129 -10.57 -19.10 10.20
N LEU A 130 -10.97 -18.06 10.95
CA LEU A 130 -10.45 -17.78 12.28
C LEU A 130 -10.74 -18.95 13.25
N GLU A 131 -11.92 -19.54 13.18
CA GLU A 131 -12.27 -20.74 13.98
C GLU A 131 -11.36 -21.92 13.64
N LEU A 132 -11.21 -22.26 12.35
CA LEU A 132 -10.32 -23.34 11.91
C LEU A 132 -8.88 -23.15 12.40
N GLN A 133 -8.38 -21.92 12.38
CA GLN A 133 -7.00 -21.63 12.78
C GLN A 133 -6.80 -21.61 14.30
N SER A 134 -7.80 -21.19 15.08
CA SER A 134 -7.74 -21.24 16.53
C SER A 134 -7.57 -22.67 17.03
N GLU A 135 -8.17 -23.64 16.35
CA GLU A 135 -8.04 -25.07 16.63
C GLU A 135 -6.64 -25.60 16.30
N HIS A 136 -5.94 -25.03 15.31
CA HIS A 136 -4.65 -25.51 14.80
C HIS A 136 -3.43 -24.63 15.16
N ARG A 137 -3.57 -23.62 16.02
CA ARG A 137 -2.54 -22.64 16.40
C ARG A 137 -1.86 -21.98 15.17
N GLY A 138 -2.61 -21.80 14.09
CA GLY A 138 -2.13 -21.18 12.86
C GLY A 138 -2.06 -19.63 12.94
N ARG A 139 -1.39 -19.01 11.96
CA ARG A 139 -1.41 -17.55 11.82
C ARG A 139 -2.77 -17.10 11.27
N LYS A 140 -3.26 -15.92 11.71
CA LYS A 140 -4.52 -15.35 11.23
C LYS A 140 -4.53 -15.19 9.70
N PRO A 141 -5.67 -15.48 9.03
CA PRO A 141 -5.81 -15.27 7.60
C PRO A 141 -5.75 -13.77 7.29
N MET A 142 -5.06 -13.40 6.25
CA MET A 142 -4.91 -12.02 5.83
C MET A 142 -5.81 -11.72 4.63
N PHE A 143 -6.86 -10.95 4.85
CA PHE A 143 -7.78 -10.49 3.81
C PHE A 143 -7.48 -9.06 3.43
N ARG A 144 -7.14 -8.82 2.17
CA ARG A 144 -6.92 -7.50 1.58
C ARG A 144 -7.94 -7.22 0.51
N ILE A 145 -8.63 -6.12 0.63
CA ILE A 145 -9.52 -5.62 -0.42
C ILE A 145 -8.74 -4.58 -1.22
N ALA A 146 -8.43 -4.89 -2.46
CA ALA A 146 -7.77 -3.94 -3.37
C ALA A 146 -8.78 -3.43 -4.40
N LEU A 147 -9.19 -2.18 -4.27
CA LEU A 147 -10.18 -1.55 -5.15
C LEU A 147 -9.50 -0.57 -6.11
N LEU A 148 -9.40 -0.94 -7.38
CA LEU A 148 -8.95 -0.05 -8.44
C LEU A 148 -10.08 0.90 -8.85
N PHE A 149 -9.91 2.17 -8.57
CA PHE A 149 -10.88 3.21 -8.87
C PHE A 149 -10.55 3.90 -10.18
N VAL A 150 -11.59 4.13 -10.98
CA VAL A 150 -11.57 5.01 -12.15
C VAL A 150 -12.92 5.72 -12.24
N THR A 151 -12.96 6.90 -12.85
CA THR A 151 -14.21 7.61 -13.17
C THR A 151 -14.98 6.90 -14.27
N GLU A 152 -16.25 7.25 -14.41
CA GLU A 152 -17.10 6.70 -15.47
C GLU A 152 -16.54 6.98 -16.87
N GLU A 153 -16.04 8.19 -17.09
CA GLU A 153 -15.47 8.61 -18.37
C GLU A 153 -14.27 7.74 -18.76
N VAL A 154 -13.31 7.57 -17.84
CA VAL A 154 -12.12 6.74 -18.06
C VAL A 154 -12.53 5.26 -18.23
N SER A 155 -13.48 4.78 -17.43
CA SER A 155 -14.01 3.41 -17.54
C SER A 155 -14.60 3.14 -18.93
N VAL A 156 -15.48 4.01 -19.41
CA VAL A 156 -16.14 3.87 -20.74
C VAL A 156 -15.09 3.92 -21.85
N LYS A 157 -14.18 4.91 -21.83
CA LYS A 157 -13.12 5.06 -22.82
C LYS A 157 -12.25 3.78 -22.91
N ARG A 158 -11.83 3.23 -21.76
CA ARG A 158 -11.00 2.02 -21.73
C ARG A 158 -11.74 0.76 -22.17
N GLN A 159 -13.04 0.65 -21.86
CA GLN A 159 -13.86 -0.47 -22.35
C GLN A 159 -13.99 -0.45 -23.87
N LEU A 160 -14.35 0.71 -24.46
CA LEU A 160 -14.46 0.88 -25.93
C LEU A 160 -13.12 0.58 -26.61
N PHE A 161 -12.04 1.15 -26.12
CA PHE A 161 -10.70 0.90 -26.66
C PHE A 161 -10.34 -0.59 -26.65
N ARG A 162 -10.64 -1.30 -25.57
CA ARG A 162 -10.43 -2.76 -25.48
C ARG A 162 -11.28 -3.51 -26.52
N GLY A 163 -12.54 -3.12 -26.67
CA GLY A 163 -13.45 -3.73 -27.67
C GLY A 163 -12.92 -3.57 -29.10
N GLU A 164 -12.43 -2.39 -29.44
CA GLU A 164 -11.80 -2.11 -30.75
C GLU A 164 -10.52 -2.94 -30.96
N GLN A 165 -9.66 -3.02 -29.94
CA GLN A 165 -8.43 -3.80 -29.99
C GLN A 165 -8.70 -5.32 -30.20
N ILE A 166 -9.66 -5.88 -29.48
CA ILE A 166 -10.04 -7.28 -29.61
C ILE A 166 -10.60 -7.55 -30.99
N ARG A 167 -11.46 -6.67 -31.52
CA ARG A 167 -12.04 -6.79 -32.87
C ARG A 167 -10.95 -6.75 -33.94
N GLU A 168 -10.03 -5.82 -33.82
CA GLU A 168 -8.91 -5.72 -34.76
C GLU A 168 -7.98 -6.95 -34.70
N HIS A 169 -7.62 -7.40 -33.50
CA HIS A 169 -6.86 -8.64 -33.31
C HIS A 169 -7.56 -9.83 -33.94
N ASN A 170 -8.85 -10.03 -33.68
CA ASN A 170 -9.63 -11.13 -34.24
C ASN A 170 -9.75 -11.06 -35.77
N ARG A 171 -9.79 -9.85 -36.33
CA ARG A 171 -9.75 -9.65 -37.79
C ARG A 171 -8.42 -10.14 -38.35
N GLN A 172 -7.31 -9.73 -37.74
CA GLN A 172 -5.95 -10.16 -38.17
C GLN A 172 -5.75 -11.68 -38.04
N VAL A 173 -6.23 -12.31 -36.96
CA VAL A 173 -6.19 -13.76 -36.78
C VAL A 173 -7.01 -14.49 -37.88
N ARG A 174 -8.22 -13.98 -38.21
CA ARG A 174 -9.04 -14.57 -39.30
C ARG A 174 -8.39 -14.40 -40.66
N GLU A 175 -7.70 -13.29 -40.94
CA GLU A 175 -7.04 -13.01 -42.20
C GLU A 175 -5.72 -13.78 -42.36
N SER A 176 -4.93 -13.90 -41.30
CA SER A 176 -3.62 -14.58 -41.32
C SER A 176 -3.68 -16.07 -41.07
N GLY A 177 -4.73 -16.55 -40.38
CA GLY A 177 -4.82 -17.92 -39.89
C GLY A 177 -3.85 -18.24 -38.75
N ILE A 178 -3.19 -17.21 -38.17
CA ILE A 178 -2.18 -17.38 -37.11
C ILE A 178 -2.67 -16.68 -35.84
N GLY A 179 -2.70 -17.41 -34.72
CA GLY A 179 -3.11 -16.90 -33.40
C GLY A 179 -4.46 -17.45 -32.93
N GLU A 180 -4.84 -17.09 -31.73
CA GLU A 180 -6.11 -17.47 -31.10
C GLU A 180 -7.10 -16.31 -31.14
N LEU A 181 -8.36 -16.62 -31.38
CA LEU A 181 -9.45 -15.63 -31.32
C LEU A 181 -9.74 -15.28 -29.85
N LEU A 182 -9.78 -13.99 -29.55
CA LEU A 182 -10.15 -13.47 -28.24
C LEU A 182 -11.66 -13.33 -28.11
N GLU A 183 -12.19 -13.51 -26.88
CA GLU A 183 -13.62 -13.34 -26.58
C GLU A 183 -14.06 -11.88 -26.81
N GLU A 184 -14.87 -11.63 -27.83
CA GLU A 184 -15.47 -10.33 -28.09
C GLU A 184 -16.64 -10.10 -27.12
N ARG A 185 -16.61 -8.96 -26.43
CA ARG A 185 -17.70 -8.55 -25.53
C ARG A 185 -18.53 -7.50 -26.23
N VAL A 186 -19.73 -7.84 -26.63
CA VAL A 186 -20.66 -6.91 -27.29
C VAL A 186 -20.83 -5.60 -26.50
N THR A 187 -20.80 -5.71 -25.17
CA THR A 187 -20.91 -4.55 -24.28
C THR A 187 -19.73 -3.58 -24.36
N ASP A 188 -18.55 -4.00 -24.84
CA ASP A 188 -17.38 -3.14 -24.99
C ASP A 188 -17.39 -2.35 -26.32
N LEU A 189 -18.40 -2.53 -27.14
CA LEU A 189 -18.55 -1.88 -28.45
C LEU A 189 -19.65 -0.81 -28.47
N ASP A 190 -20.39 -0.66 -27.38
CA ASP A 190 -21.48 0.29 -27.24
C ASP A 190 -21.29 1.19 -26.00
N PRO A 191 -21.15 2.51 -26.18
CA PRO A 191 -20.98 3.44 -25.05
C PRO A 191 -22.10 3.39 -24.01
N ALA A 192 -23.34 3.13 -24.42
CA ALA A 192 -24.46 3.05 -23.49
C ALA A 192 -24.38 1.78 -22.62
N LEU A 193 -23.98 0.66 -23.22
CA LEU A 193 -23.76 -0.58 -22.49
C LEU A 193 -22.54 -0.49 -21.54
N CYS A 194 -21.48 0.20 -21.96
CA CYS A 194 -20.33 0.49 -21.10
C CYS A 194 -20.76 1.30 -19.86
N ARG A 195 -21.53 2.37 -20.05
CA ARG A 195 -22.06 3.18 -18.92
C ARG A 195 -22.97 2.37 -18.02
N LYS A 196 -23.88 1.57 -18.58
CA LYS A 196 -24.75 0.69 -17.80
C LYS A 196 -23.97 -0.27 -16.91
N ARG A 197 -22.88 -0.84 -17.41
CA ARG A 197 -21.99 -1.70 -16.61
C ARG A 197 -21.28 -0.94 -15.50
N TYR A 198 -20.80 0.28 -15.78
CA TYR A 198 -20.19 1.13 -14.76
C TYR A 198 -21.19 1.48 -13.67
N GLN A 199 -22.41 1.88 -14.04
CA GLN A 199 -23.48 2.23 -13.11
C GLN A 199 -23.86 1.03 -12.24
N ALA A 200 -24.02 -0.16 -12.85
CA ALA A 200 -24.29 -1.39 -12.10
C ALA A 200 -23.18 -1.70 -11.07
N PHE A 201 -21.90 -1.46 -11.41
CA PHE A 201 -20.80 -1.57 -10.46
C PHE A 201 -20.94 -0.55 -9.33
N LYS A 202 -21.24 0.70 -9.64
CA LYS A 202 -21.38 1.77 -8.64
C LYS A 202 -22.53 1.47 -7.69
N ASP A 203 -23.70 1.09 -8.19
CA ASP A 203 -24.91 0.93 -7.40
C ASP A 203 -24.92 -0.34 -6.55
N THR A 204 -24.28 -1.42 -7.02
CA THR A 204 -24.34 -2.71 -6.33
C THR A 204 -23.09 -3.06 -5.54
N ASN A 205 -21.90 -2.66 -6.03
CA ASN A 205 -20.65 -3.17 -5.50
C ASN A 205 -19.90 -2.16 -4.65
N PHE A 206 -19.92 -0.88 -5.03
CA PHE A 206 -19.06 0.10 -4.40
C PHE A 206 -19.36 0.29 -2.91
N ASP A 207 -20.62 0.55 -2.55
CA ASP A 207 -21.03 0.74 -1.16
C ASP A 207 -20.89 -0.55 -0.34
N ALA A 208 -21.19 -1.71 -0.95
CA ALA A 208 -21.02 -3.00 -0.30
C ALA A 208 -19.54 -3.28 0.03
N LEU A 209 -18.63 -3.01 -0.91
CA LEU A 209 -17.19 -3.13 -0.71
C LEU A 209 -16.67 -2.16 0.37
N GLN A 210 -17.20 -0.94 0.43
CA GLN A 210 -16.86 0.03 1.47
C GLN A 210 -17.15 -0.51 2.89
N SER A 211 -18.18 -1.35 3.05
CA SER A 211 -18.52 -1.97 4.34
C SER A 211 -17.40 -2.88 4.87
N LEU A 212 -16.56 -3.44 3.98
CA LEU A 212 -15.44 -4.31 4.33
C LEU A 212 -14.26 -3.55 4.96
N ARG A 213 -14.19 -2.23 4.76
CA ARG A 213 -13.13 -1.37 5.30
C ARG A 213 -13.04 -1.42 6.83
N LYS A 214 -14.13 -1.75 7.52
CA LYS A 214 -14.17 -1.84 8.98
C LYS A 214 -13.57 -3.15 9.53
N ILE A 215 -13.38 -4.16 8.67
CA ILE A 215 -12.99 -5.50 9.08
C ILE A 215 -11.66 -5.91 8.46
N PHE A 216 -11.40 -5.50 7.21
CA PHE A 216 -10.25 -5.93 6.43
C PHE A 216 -9.33 -4.77 6.04
N HIS A 217 -8.10 -5.09 5.66
CA HIS A 217 -7.21 -4.15 4.97
C HIS A 217 -7.88 -3.69 3.69
N PHE A 218 -8.09 -2.40 3.54
CA PHE A 218 -8.78 -1.82 2.41
C PHE A 218 -7.91 -0.82 1.69
N HIS A 219 -7.48 -1.18 0.48
CA HIS A 219 -6.64 -0.38 -0.39
C HIS A 219 -7.50 0.27 -1.46
N PHE A 220 -7.66 1.57 -1.38
CA PHE A 220 -8.33 2.35 -2.42
C PHE A 220 -7.27 2.95 -3.34
N ILE A 221 -7.18 2.43 -4.57
CA ILE A 221 -6.09 2.71 -5.50
C ILE A 221 -6.63 3.51 -6.67
N ASP A 222 -6.12 4.72 -6.85
CA ASP A 222 -6.38 5.49 -8.04
C ASP A 222 -5.71 4.83 -9.26
N ALA A 223 -6.55 4.45 -10.22
CA ALA A 223 -6.16 3.74 -11.43
C ALA A 223 -6.43 4.56 -12.73
N GLU A 224 -6.58 5.89 -12.63
CA GLU A 224 -6.85 6.74 -13.79
C GLU A 224 -5.62 7.04 -14.63
N GLY A 225 -4.44 7.10 -14.02
CA GLY A 225 -3.17 7.41 -14.66
C GLY A 225 -2.69 6.37 -15.67
N ASP A 226 -1.48 6.57 -16.15
CA ASP A 226 -0.78 5.57 -16.96
C ASP A 226 -0.41 4.32 -16.15
N LEU A 227 0.04 3.26 -16.83
CA LEU A 227 0.34 1.99 -16.18
C LEU A 227 1.41 2.14 -15.08
N ALA A 228 2.45 2.94 -15.32
CA ALA A 228 3.54 3.12 -14.36
C ALA A 228 3.07 3.91 -13.12
N GLU A 229 2.20 4.88 -13.30
CA GLU A 229 1.60 5.64 -12.20
C GLU A 229 0.67 4.74 -11.36
N VAL A 230 -0.19 3.97 -12.00
CA VAL A 230 -1.06 3.01 -11.30
C VAL A 230 -0.25 2.00 -10.51
N GLN A 231 0.83 1.48 -11.08
CA GLN A 231 1.73 0.56 -10.37
C GLN A 231 2.43 1.22 -9.17
N ARG A 232 2.83 2.48 -9.27
CA ARG A 232 3.36 3.23 -8.11
C ARG A 232 2.30 3.40 -7.02
N ASN A 233 1.05 3.71 -7.41
CA ASN A 233 -0.07 3.82 -6.46
C ASN A 233 -0.35 2.49 -5.75
N ILE A 234 -0.33 1.37 -6.48
CA ILE A 234 -0.46 0.02 -5.92
C ILE A 234 0.63 -0.24 -4.88
N LEU A 235 1.90 -0.02 -5.21
CA LEU A 235 3.02 -0.24 -4.28
C LEU A 235 2.87 0.64 -3.03
N ARG A 236 2.55 1.91 -3.21
CA ARG A 236 2.36 2.83 -2.09
C ARG A 236 1.28 2.34 -1.13
N GLU A 237 0.12 1.92 -1.65
CA GLU A 237 -0.98 1.43 -0.82
C GLU A 237 -0.63 0.12 -0.10
N PHE A 238 0.03 -0.82 -0.75
CA PHE A 238 0.42 -2.08 -0.10
C PHE A 238 1.54 -1.90 0.93
N THR A 239 2.44 -0.93 0.74
CA THR A 239 3.52 -0.64 1.70
C THR A 239 2.99 0.08 2.94
N TYR A 240 1.97 0.94 2.78
CA TYR A 240 1.45 1.80 3.86
C TYR A 240 0.74 1.04 4.99
N GLN A 241 0.17 -0.12 4.74
CA GLN A 241 -0.68 -0.84 5.70
C GLN A 241 -0.01 -1.98 6.46
N SER A 242 1.32 -1.97 6.55
CA SER A 242 2.07 -3.03 7.23
C SER A 242 1.72 -3.19 8.72
N THR A 243 1.28 -2.12 9.40
CA THR A 243 0.95 -2.14 10.83
C THR A 243 -0.26 -2.99 11.19
N LEU A 244 -1.22 -3.17 10.27
CA LEU A 244 -2.39 -4.03 10.49
C LEU A 244 -2.08 -5.54 10.39
N GLU A 245 -0.88 -5.89 9.94
CA GLU A 245 -0.41 -7.28 9.85
C GLU A 245 0.17 -7.81 11.18
N LEU A 246 0.35 -6.91 12.16
CA LEU A 246 0.94 -7.24 13.45
C LEU A 246 -0.06 -7.93 14.37
N SER A 247 0.44 -8.76 15.27
CA SER A 247 -0.38 -9.25 16.37
C SER A 247 -0.82 -8.07 17.25
N PRO A 248 -1.98 -8.17 17.94
CA PRO A 248 -2.44 -7.11 18.85
C PRO A 248 -1.38 -6.71 19.87
N GLU A 249 -0.65 -7.67 20.40
CA GLU A 249 0.41 -7.45 21.41
C GLU A 249 1.57 -6.63 20.83
N VAL A 250 2.00 -6.91 19.59
CA VAL A 250 3.06 -6.15 18.92
C VAL A 250 2.55 -4.77 18.54
N PHE A 251 1.31 -4.66 18.04
CA PHE A 251 0.70 -3.38 17.72
C PHE A 251 0.63 -2.47 18.95
N ASP A 252 0.16 -2.98 20.09
CA ASP A 252 0.05 -2.23 21.34
C ASP A 252 1.41 -1.72 21.85
N LEU A 253 2.48 -2.48 21.62
CA LEU A 253 3.84 -2.07 21.99
C LEU A 253 4.36 -0.90 21.14
N ILE A 254 4.01 -0.84 19.86
CA ILE A 254 4.57 0.15 18.93
C ILE A 254 3.60 1.25 18.50
N GLN A 255 2.31 1.19 18.88
CA GLN A 255 1.27 2.12 18.43
C GLN A 255 1.56 3.60 18.74
N ASN A 256 2.35 3.87 19.79
CA ASN A 256 2.77 5.22 20.16
C ASN A 256 3.95 5.74 19.33
N ILE A 257 4.57 4.90 18.50
CA ILE A 257 5.62 5.33 17.57
C ILE A 257 4.92 5.82 16.29
N PRO A 258 5.05 7.12 15.94
CA PRO A 258 4.38 7.65 14.75
C PRO A 258 4.94 6.99 13.48
N VAL A 259 4.06 6.69 12.52
CA VAL A 259 4.50 6.20 11.21
C VAL A 259 5.14 7.32 10.39
N ALA A 260 6.19 6.99 9.62
CA ALA A 260 7.00 7.96 8.89
C ALA A 260 6.19 8.89 7.97
N THR A 261 5.12 8.39 7.37
CA THR A 261 4.23 9.18 6.51
C THR A 261 3.42 10.24 7.29
N GLN A 262 3.04 9.97 8.53
CA GLN A 262 2.37 10.95 9.40
C GLN A 262 3.33 12.08 9.79
N LEU A 263 4.60 11.74 10.08
CA LEU A 263 5.62 12.75 10.37
C LEU A 263 5.86 13.70 9.19
N GLY A 264 5.77 13.20 7.96
CA GLY A 264 5.94 14.03 6.76
C GLY A 264 4.80 15.00 6.46
N LEU A 265 3.56 14.65 6.82
CA LEU A 265 2.36 15.43 6.46
C LEU A 265 2.34 16.82 7.11
N HIS A 266 2.82 16.95 8.33
CA HIS A 266 2.79 18.20 9.11
C HIS A 266 4.18 18.78 9.37
N ALA A 267 5.24 18.13 8.92
CA ALA A 267 6.63 18.49 9.22
C ALA A 267 6.94 19.97 8.91
N ARG A 268 6.41 20.50 7.81
CA ARG A 268 6.61 21.91 7.44
C ARG A 268 5.89 22.88 8.37
N GLN A 269 4.65 22.60 8.73
CA GLN A 269 3.86 23.45 9.65
C GLN A 269 4.50 23.45 11.04
N GLU A 270 4.92 22.26 11.51
CA GLU A 270 5.59 22.12 12.79
C GLU A 270 6.94 22.84 12.82
N LEU A 271 7.70 22.81 11.72
CA LEU A 271 8.95 23.53 11.59
C LEU A 271 8.74 25.04 11.72
N VAL A 272 7.76 25.60 11.03
CA VAL A 272 7.43 27.02 11.11
C VAL A 272 7.02 27.38 12.53
N SER A 273 6.12 26.62 13.15
CA SER A 273 5.68 26.87 14.53
C SER A 273 6.83 26.82 15.54
N ARG A 274 7.80 25.90 15.35
CA ARG A 274 8.99 25.85 16.22
C ARG A 274 9.88 27.07 16.05
N LEU A 275 10.09 27.55 14.81
CA LEU A 275 10.90 28.75 14.56
C LEU A 275 10.27 29.99 15.19
N GLU A 276 8.94 30.16 15.10
CA GLU A 276 8.19 31.23 15.78
C GLU A 276 8.33 31.12 17.30
N GLN A 277 8.18 29.91 17.85
CA GLN A 277 8.37 29.67 19.28
C GLN A 277 9.80 30.00 19.76
N TYR A 278 10.83 29.75 18.93
CA TYR A 278 12.21 30.13 19.27
C TYR A 278 12.38 31.65 19.35
N GLU A 279 11.73 32.41 18.47
CA GLU A 279 11.72 33.86 18.53
C GLU A 279 11.04 34.36 19.80
N GLU A 280 9.85 33.84 20.13
CA GLU A 280 9.08 34.29 21.29
C GLU A 280 9.73 33.91 22.61
N SER A 281 10.18 32.67 22.76
CA SER A 281 10.57 32.13 24.08
C SER A 281 12.07 32.03 24.30
N HIS A 282 12.89 32.04 23.27
CA HIS A 282 14.33 31.75 23.35
C HIS A 282 15.19 32.62 22.43
N LEU A 283 14.79 33.89 22.22
CA LEU A 283 15.38 34.79 21.23
C LEU A 283 16.91 34.95 21.32
N ASP A 284 17.47 35.07 22.53
CA ASP A 284 18.92 35.26 22.69
C ASP A 284 19.71 34.00 22.32
N LYS A 285 19.20 32.83 22.66
CA LYS A 285 19.79 31.56 22.26
C LYS A 285 19.65 31.36 20.75
N PHE A 286 18.52 31.69 20.19
CA PHE A 286 18.27 31.62 18.75
C PHE A 286 19.23 32.50 17.96
N ARG A 287 19.48 33.73 18.43
CA ARG A 287 20.50 34.63 17.84
C ARG A 287 21.91 34.06 17.90
N GLN A 288 22.29 33.40 19.02
CA GLN A 288 23.60 32.75 19.14
C GLN A 288 23.73 31.58 18.13
N VAL A 289 22.70 30.77 17.96
CA VAL A 289 22.65 29.70 16.97
C VAL A 289 22.77 30.23 15.55
N VAL A 290 22.02 31.28 15.18
CA VAL A 290 22.13 31.92 13.85
C VAL A 290 23.56 32.39 13.60
N LYS A 291 24.21 33.09 14.57
CA LYS A 291 25.60 33.49 14.46
C LYS A 291 26.57 32.33 14.29
N LEU A 292 26.35 31.22 15.00
CA LEU A 292 27.13 30.00 14.84
C LEU A 292 27.03 29.44 13.42
N ILE A 293 25.79 29.36 12.88
CA ILE A 293 25.54 28.90 11.51
C ILE A 293 26.27 29.78 10.50
N GLU A 294 26.14 31.11 10.63
CA GLU A 294 26.78 32.08 9.72
C GLU A 294 28.28 32.04 9.78
N ALA A 295 28.86 31.91 10.99
CA ALA A 295 30.32 31.98 11.19
C ALA A 295 31.02 30.65 10.89
N LYS A 296 30.40 29.49 11.15
CA LYS A 296 31.10 28.20 11.07
C LYS A 296 30.53 27.25 10.02
N ILE A 297 29.20 27.20 9.80
CA ILE A 297 28.61 26.25 8.89
C ILE A 297 28.61 26.81 7.45
N ILE A 298 28.05 27.97 7.25
CA ILE A 298 27.90 28.57 5.91
C ILE A 298 29.21 28.75 5.15
N PRO A 299 30.34 29.15 5.75
CA PRO A 299 31.59 29.24 5.03
C PRO A 299 32.07 27.90 4.47
N VAL A 300 31.90 26.80 5.21
CA VAL A 300 32.26 25.47 4.75
C VAL A 300 31.32 25.02 3.64
N VAL A 301 30.02 25.24 3.78
CA VAL A 301 29.01 24.94 2.73
C VAL A 301 29.35 25.70 1.44
N LYS A 302 29.71 26.99 1.53
CA LYS A 302 30.14 27.78 0.37
C LYS A 302 31.40 27.23 -0.29
N ALA A 303 32.40 26.81 0.50
CA ALA A 303 33.61 26.19 -0.03
C ALA A 303 33.34 24.87 -0.79
N HIS A 304 32.29 24.16 -0.43
CA HIS A 304 31.90 22.90 -1.03
C HIS A 304 30.70 23.01 -1.99
N ALA A 305 30.36 24.23 -2.45
CA ALA A 305 29.15 24.49 -3.26
C ALA A 305 29.04 23.63 -4.52
N MET A 306 30.13 23.15 -5.07
CA MET A 306 30.18 22.30 -6.26
C MET A 306 29.90 20.83 -5.96
N SER A 307 30.16 20.35 -4.75
CA SER A 307 29.99 18.93 -4.38
C SER A 307 28.57 18.57 -3.96
N GLY A 308 27.79 19.56 -3.54
CA GLY A 308 26.45 19.35 -3.00
C GLY A 308 26.44 18.75 -1.59
N HIS A 309 27.61 18.61 -0.96
CA HIS A 309 27.75 18.03 0.37
C HIS A 309 28.90 18.72 1.13
N ALA A 310 28.68 19.02 2.40
CA ALA A 310 29.70 19.54 3.31
C ALA A 310 29.63 18.84 4.66
N GLN A 311 30.78 18.52 5.25
CA GLN A 311 30.89 17.96 6.59
C GLN A 311 31.63 18.96 7.50
N ILE A 312 30.98 19.30 8.62
CA ILE A 312 31.50 20.25 9.60
C ILE A 312 31.67 19.53 10.94
N ASN A 313 32.85 19.59 11.53
CA ASN A 313 33.05 19.12 12.90
C ASN A 313 33.12 20.36 13.82
N SER A 314 32.26 20.36 14.85
CA SER A 314 32.16 21.46 15.80
C SER A 314 32.31 20.96 17.23
N GLU A 315 33.01 21.74 18.05
CA GLU A 315 33.23 21.50 19.49
C GLU A 315 32.58 22.58 20.34
N GLU A 316 31.65 23.35 19.73
CA GLU A 316 30.97 24.47 20.40
C GLU A 316 30.10 24.00 21.54
N GLU A 317 30.32 24.51 22.73
CA GLU A 317 29.56 24.20 23.94
C GLU A 317 28.06 24.53 23.78
N LEU A 318 27.72 25.49 22.92
CA LEU A 318 26.34 25.82 22.58
C LEU A 318 25.56 24.61 22.07
N LEU A 319 26.24 23.68 21.38
CA LEU A 319 25.59 22.47 20.82
C LEU A 319 25.36 21.37 21.87
N ASP A 320 25.95 21.50 23.08
CA ASP A 320 25.63 20.62 24.20
C ASP A 320 24.18 20.77 24.69
N ASP A 321 23.55 21.92 24.39
CA ASP A 321 22.14 22.16 24.64
C ASP A 321 21.29 21.51 23.51
N PRO A 322 20.44 20.53 23.83
CA PRO A 322 19.58 19.88 22.84
C PRO A 322 18.67 20.86 22.09
N LEU A 323 18.26 21.96 22.73
CA LEU A 323 17.43 22.98 22.09
C LEU A 323 18.22 23.76 21.04
N ALA A 324 19.47 24.15 21.34
CA ALA A 324 20.33 24.84 20.39
C ALA A 324 20.66 23.94 19.19
N LEU A 325 20.92 22.65 19.43
CA LEU A 325 21.15 21.67 18.38
C LEU A 325 19.94 21.53 17.46
N ARG A 326 18.73 21.45 18.04
CA ARG A 326 17.47 21.44 17.27
C ARG A 326 17.31 22.71 16.45
N MET A 327 17.61 23.88 17.01
CA MET A 327 17.55 25.16 16.30
C MET A 327 18.47 25.17 15.07
N VAL A 328 19.69 24.61 15.17
CA VAL A 328 20.62 24.48 14.01
C VAL A 328 19.97 23.66 12.90
N ILE A 329 19.40 22.52 13.25
CA ILE A 329 18.74 21.63 12.30
C ILE A 329 17.55 22.34 11.64
N ASP A 330 16.66 22.91 12.44
CA ASP A 330 15.42 23.56 11.96
C ASP A 330 15.74 24.77 11.04
N VAL A 331 16.71 25.62 11.39
CA VAL A 331 17.10 26.76 10.56
C VAL A 331 17.67 26.29 9.21
N LEU A 332 18.55 25.29 9.21
CA LEU A 332 19.13 24.79 7.98
C LEU A 332 18.07 24.09 7.09
N TRP A 333 17.16 23.34 7.66
CA TRP A 333 16.04 22.74 6.94
C TRP A 333 15.10 23.80 6.32
N GLU A 334 14.79 24.86 7.05
CA GLU A 334 13.97 25.96 6.52
C GLU A 334 14.65 26.66 5.35
N ARG A 335 16.00 26.70 5.35
CA ARG A 335 16.79 27.25 4.26
C ARG A 335 17.02 26.28 3.10
N GLY A 336 16.42 25.09 3.14
CA GLY A 336 16.47 24.10 2.07
C GLY A 336 17.71 23.18 2.09
N PHE A 337 18.45 23.15 3.19
CA PHE A 337 19.52 22.18 3.39
C PHE A 337 18.99 20.94 4.07
N HIS A 338 19.44 19.76 3.63
CA HIS A 338 19.23 18.51 4.36
C HIS A 338 20.37 18.31 5.34
N VAL A 339 20.04 18.16 6.62
CA VAL A 339 21.05 18.15 7.70
C VAL A 339 20.86 16.94 8.61
N THR A 340 21.97 16.28 8.91
CA THR A 340 22.07 15.33 10.02
C THR A 340 23.19 15.74 10.96
N VAL A 341 23.03 15.40 12.24
CA VAL A 341 24.05 15.68 13.26
C VAL A 341 24.35 14.40 14.01
N ASP A 342 25.63 14.01 14.00
CA ASP A 342 26.14 12.88 14.73
C ASP A 342 27.04 13.37 15.89
N ILE A 343 26.89 12.75 17.07
CA ILE A 343 27.61 13.17 18.28
C ILE A 343 28.68 12.15 18.60
N HIS A 344 29.92 12.50 18.31
CA HIS A 344 31.07 11.68 18.66
C HIS A 344 31.56 12.02 20.07
N ARG A 345 31.74 10.98 20.89
CA ARG A 345 32.35 11.09 22.22
C ARG A 345 33.74 10.48 22.13
N ILE A 346 34.73 11.30 22.36
CA ILE A 346 36.14 10.93 22.27
C ILE A 346 36.77 11.06 23.65
N GLU A 347 37.42 10.00 24.12
CA GLU A 347 38.26 10.07 25.32
C GLU A 347 39.59 10.70 24.97
N ILE A 348 39.91 11.83 25.62
CA ILE A 348 41.19 12.48 25.46
C ILE A 348 41.95 12.47 26.81
N PRO A 349 43.27 12.20 26.80
CA PRO A 349 44.11 12.30 28.00
C PRO A 349 44.04 13.71 28.58
N ALA A 350 43.65 13.83 29.83
CA ALA A 350 43.58 15.11 30.54
C ALA A 350 44.80 15.34 31.45
N ARG A 351 45.23 14.29 32.18
CA ARG A 351 46.39 14.32 33.05
C ARG A 351 46.86 12.89 33.35
N ILE A 352 48.09 12.75 33.80
CA ILE A 352 48.64 11.51 34.35
C ILE A 352 48.65 11.64 35.88
N ASN A 353 48.16 10.64 36.58
CA ASN A 353 48.30 10.54 38.02
C ASN A 353 49.77 10.22 38.34
N PRO A 354 50.49 11.07 39.03
CA PRO A 354 51.94 10.85 39.28
C PRO A 354 52.22 9.66 40.20
N ASP A 355 51.27 9.25 41.04
CA ASP A 355 51.44 8.18 42.02
C ASP A 355 51.12 6.78 41.42
N THR A 356 50.14 6.72 40.54
CA THR A 356 49.66 5.44 39.95
C THR A 356 50.05 5.27 38.48
N TRP A 357 50.55 6.29 37.84
CA TRP A 357 50.83 6.37 36.39
C TRP A 357 49.61 6.14 35.52
N GLU A 358 48.42 6.23 36.08
CA GLU A 358 47.14 6.09 35.33
C GLU A 358 46.89 7.36 34.53
N ILE A 359 46.47 7.15 33.28
CA ILE A 359 46.02 8.24 32.41
C ILE A 359 44.57 8.55 32.75
N ILE A 360 44.34 9.75 33.31
CA ILE A 360 43.01 10.24 33.57
C ILE A 360 42.48 10.90 32.28
N CYS A 361 41.50 10.30 31.65
CA CYS A 361 40.88 10.82 30.45
C CYS A 361 39.65 11.67 30.78
N ARG A 362 39.37 12.64 29.91
CA ARG A 362 38.11 13.37 29.91
C ARG A 362 37.36 13.07 28.62
N MET A 363 36.03 13.02 28.71
CA MET A 363 35.17 12.90 27.52
C MET A 363 35.10 14.25 26.81
N LYS A 364 35.36 14.23 25.52
CA LYS A 364 35.19 15.36 24.61
C LYS A 364 34.06 15.02 23.63
N LYS A 365 33.13 15.94 23.44
CA LYS A 365 32.08 15.82 22.43
C LYS A 365 32.49 16.58 21.16
N VAL A 366 32.31 15.93 20.03
CA VAL A 366 32.48 16.53 18.70
C VAL A 366 31.18 16.32 17.93
N TYR A 367 30.58 17.40 17.51
CA TYR A 367 29.34 17.40 16.70
C TYR A 367 29.72 17.36 15.23
N ARG A 368 29.46 16.25 14.55
CA ARG A 368 29.64 16.12 13.12
C ARG A 368 28.31 16.50 12.46
N ILE A 369 28.30 17.65 11.79
CA ILE A 369 27.17 18.20 11.07
C ILE A 369 27.39 17.91 9.59
N GLU A 370 26.52 17.08 9.01
CA GLU A 370 26.54 16.77 7.58
C GLU A 370 25.40 17.53 6.89
N VAL A 371 25.74 18.26 5.85
CA VAL A 371 24.84 19.17 5.13
C VAL A 371 24.84 18.80 3.66
N TRP A 372 23.66 18.42 3.14
CA TRP A 372 23.43 18.16 1.71
C TRP A 372 22.57 19.26 1.12
N TYR A 373 22.87 19.64 -0.12
CA TYR A 373 22.20 20.69 -0.89
C TYR A 373 22.35 20.43 -2.38
N PRO A 374 21.49 20.99 -3.25
CA PRO A 374 21.63 20.85 -4.69
C PRO A 374 22.99 21.35 -5.16
N PRO A 375 23.83 20.51 -5.84
CA PRO A 375 25.11 20.93 -6.34
C PRO A 375 24.99 22.01 -7.42
N SER A 376 26.00 22.87 -7.53
CA SER A 376 26.04 23.87 -8.60
C SER A 376 26.25 23.19 -9.96
N VAL A 377 25.39 23.51 -10.93
CA VAL A 377 25.52 23.00 -12.29
C VAL A 377 26.52 23.87 -13.06
N ILE A 378 27.65 23.28 -13.42
CA ILE A 378 28.61 23.94 -14.32
C ILE A 378 28.00 23.95 -15.72
N ARG A 379 27.53 25.09 -16.19
CA ARG A 379 27.25 25.29 -17.62
C ARG A 379 28.61 25.39 -18.31
N ARG A 380 29.05 24.32 -18.98
CA ARG A 380 30.14 24.44 -19.97
C ARG A 380 29.56 25.29 -21.09
N GLY A 381 30.12 26.50 -21.25
CA GLY A 381 29.89 27.32 -22.43
C GLY A 381 30.25 26.52 -23.68
N HIS A 382 29.41 26.51 -24.68
CA HIS A 382 29.69 26.04 -26.01
C HIS A 382 30.53 27.09 -26.72
#